data_3ac3af07452564a0785ec5bc79241a6d
#
_entry.id   3ac3af07452564a0785ec5bc79241a6d
#
_cell.length_a   1.000
_cell.length_b   1.000
_cell.length_c   1.000
_cell.angle_alpha   90.00
_cell.angle_beta   90.00
_cell.angle_gamma   90.00
#
_symmetry.space_group_name_H-M   'P 1'
#
loop_
_entity.id
_entity.type
_entity.pdbx_description
1 polymer ?
#
loop_
_entity_poly.entity_id
_entity_poly.type
_entity_poly.pdbx_seq_one_letter_code
_entity_poly.pdbx_strand_id
1 'polypeptide(L)'
;MTVGKRISNALALNSSLGRSISLFMAGLLIAGVATSAWTLNRSWERTVEESERNAINLSVSQARQAEDTFLQAELALRDIRRNVPQEGVSGIDVTKFNLYLTEIKERLPQLHGLFIYDSQGNMKSTSFGRQPAITNNADREYFIYHRKNGHGSIHIGHVIRSRSTGDLIIPVSLRLNDAAGGFDGVALATVKIDYFRHFYNYFELGSRDLLAILSTDATVLYARPFNDDVINRNLSRSPLFTQELVRQDRGNATWRSGIDRVERIFGFARLDRYPLVVAAGYDKPALWHTWLRESLPDIVLNAMLLLGTLIMGVLIFRVVRVNVRDQTELTTLRDELTSINHTLQTMALADGLTGLANRRQFDLFLSQSLRTASLTGKPVSLIMLDIDYFKRYNDAYGHVAGDNCLRQVGEALQKLNLRQSDLIARYGGEEFAIVLPNTDREAAFTIAELAVAAVRAIQLPHKESLTGTKVVTISAGCYSLVPRGGDDDARTLKEGADAALYSAKMAGRDRAVISDIHK
;
A
#
# COMPACT_ATOMS: atom_id res chain seq x y z
N MET A 1 -43.91 -9.09 -58.27
CA MET A 1 -42.92 -8.38 -59.10
C MET A 1 -42.09 -7.31 -58.36
N THR A 2 -42.18 -7.24 -57.04
CA THR A 2 -41.55 -6.18 -56.22
C THR A 2 -40.37 -6.65 -55.35
N VAL A 3 -40.19 -7.94 -55.15
CA VAL A 3 -39.11 -8.47 -54.34
C VAL A 3 -37.80 -8.62 -55.14
N GLY A 4 -37.89 -9.02 -56.43
CA GLY A 4 -36.71 -9.16 -57.31
C GLY A 4 -36.02 -7.85 -57.65
N LYS A 5 -36.75 -6.73 -57.75
CA LYS A 5 -36.19 -5.39 -58.00
C LYS A 5 -35.48 -4.80 -56.78
N ARG A 6 -35.85 -5.22 -55.56
CA ARG A 6 -35.17 -4.79 -54.33
C ARG A 6 -33.84 -5.51 -54.12
N ILE A 7 -33.76 -6.77 -54.55
CA ILE A 7 -32.51 -7.55 -54.52
C ILE A 7 -31.52 -7.07 -55.60
N SER A 8 -32.00 -6.69 -56.77
CA SER A 8 -31.17 -6.15 -57.86
C SER A 8 -30.55 -4.78 -57.54
N ASN A 9 -31.24 -3.96 -56.74
CA ASN A 9 -30.71 -2.70 -56.26
C ASN A 9 -29.71 -2.84 -55.10
N ALA A 10 -29.72 -3.96 -54.39
CA ALA A 10 -28.68 -4.30 -53.40
C ALA A 10 -27.40 -4.82 -54.07
N LEU A 11 -27.52 -5.35 -55.29
CA LEU A 11 -26.42 -5.81 -56.15
C LEU A 11 -25.87 -4.72 -57.06
N ALA A 12 -26.39 -3.50 -57.02
CA ALA A 12 -25.75 -2.33 -57.64
C ALA A 12 -24.52 -1.87 -56.81
N LEU A 13 -23.69 -2.83 -56.44
CA LEU A 13 -22.36 -2.69 -55.86
C LEU A 13 -21.39 -1.95 -56.81
N ASN A 14 -21.82 -1.58 -58.02
CA ASN A 14 -21.02 -0.84 -58.98
C ASN A 14 -21.20 0.69 -58.93
N SER A 15 -22.09 1.21 -58.10
CA SER A 15 -22.13 2.64 -57.81
C SER A 15 -20.98 3.02 -56.86
N SER A 16 -20.40 4.17 -57.05
CA SER A 16 -19.33 4.70 -56.20
C SER A 16 -19.69 4.60 -54.70
N LEU A 17 -20.96 4.74 -54.39
CA LEU A 17 -21.55 4.66 -53.08
C LEU A 17 -21.57 3.22 -52.53
N GLY A 18 -21.89 2.22 -53.34
CA GLY A 18 -21.89 0.79 -52.95
C GLY A 18 -20.47 0.27 -52.68
N ARG A 19 -19.50 0.72 -53.50
CA ARG A 19 -18.08 0.42 -53.25
C ARG A 19 -17.57 1.07 -51.98
N SER A 20 -17.92 2.32 -51.70
CA SER A 20 -17.56 2.99 -50.44
C SER A 20 -18.17 2.29 -49.21
N ILE A 21 -19.40 1.79 -49.33
CA ILE A 21 -20.09 1.05 -48.27
C ILE A 21 -19.44 -0.31 -48.03
N SER A 22 -19.15 -1.04 -49.13
CA SER A 22 -18.48 -2.34 -49.02
C SER A 22 -17.05 -2.23 -48.46
N LEU A 23 -16.31 -1.20 -48.90
CA LEU A 23 -14.99 -0.88 -48.38
C LEU A 23 -15.06 -0.49 -46.90
N PHE A 24 -16.07 0.30 -46.51
CA PHE A 24 -16.28 0.67 -45.11
C PHE A 24 -16.64 -0.56 -44.22
N MET A 25 -17.54 -1.42 -44.70
CA MET A 25 -17.91 -2.65 -43.98
C MET A 25 -16.75 -3.63 -43.91
N ALA A 26 -15.97 -3.78 -44.97
CA ALA A 26 -14.75 -4.59 -44.99
C ALA A 26 -13.71 -4.00 -44.01
N GLY A 27 -13.54 -2.68 -44.01
CA GLY A 27 -12.68 -1.97 -43.07
C GLY A 27 -13.12 -2.17 -41.62
N LEU A 28 -14.42 -2.14 -41.36
CA LEU A 28 -15.00 -2.34 -40.04
C LEU A 28 -14.82 -3.78 -39.52
N LEU A 29 -15.01 -4.78 -40.39
CA LEU A 29 -14.74 -6.18 -40.08
C LEU A 29 -13.25 -6.42 -39.86
N ILE A 30 -12.38 -5.87 -40.70
CA ILE A 30 -10.92 -5.98 -40.52
C ILE A 30 -10.51 -5.30 -39.19
N ALA A 31 -11.04 -4.10 -38.93
CA ALA A 31 -10.78 -3.41 -37.67
C ALA A 31 -11.30 -4.19 -36.45
N GLY A 32 -12.49 -4.78 -36.56
CA GLY A 32 -13.06 -5.62 -35.50
C GLY A 32 -12.23 -6.87 -35.24
N VAL A 33 -11.80 -7.57 -36.29
CA VAL A 33 -10.89 -8.72 -36.16
C VAL A 33 -9.53 -8.29 -35.59
N ALA A 34 -8.97 -7.19 -36.11
CA ALA A 34 -7.69 -6.66 -35.65
C ALA A 34 -7.79 -6.21 -34.19
N THR A 35 -8.87 -5.54 -33.80
CA THR A 35 -9.12 -5.13 -32.40
C THR A 35 -9.29 -6.34 -31.50
N SER A 36 -10.06 -7.35 -31.94
CA SER A 36 -10.22 -8.59 -31.18
C SER A 36 -8.90 -9.34 -31.01
N ALA A 37 -8.11 -9.44 -32.09
CA ALA A 37 -6.78 -10.04 -32.03
C ALA A 37 -5.84 -9.23 -31.13
N TRP A 38 -5.87 -7.91 -31.23
CA TRP A 38 -5.08 -7.03 -30.37
C TRP A 38 -5.51 -7.10 -28.90
N THR A 39 -6.82 -7.10 -28.62
CA THR A 39 -7.32 -7.21 -27.23
C THR A 39 -6.99 -8.56 -26.62
N LEU A 40 -7.10 -9.64 -27.39
CA LEU A 40 -6.70 -10.98 -26.94
C LEU A 40 -5.20 -11.07 -26.69
N ASN A 41 -4.39 -10.55 -27.62
CA ASN A 41 -2.94 -10.50 -27.42
C ASN A 41 -2.58 -9.66 -26.20
N ARG A 42 -3.19 -8.48 -26.07
CA ARG A 42 -2.97 -7.59 -24.94
C ARG A 42 -3.48 -8.17 -23.61
N SER A 43 -4.59 -8.90 -23.67
CA SER A 43 -5.11 -9.65 -22.51
C SER A 43 -4.11 -10.72 -22.07
N TRP A 44 -3.58 -11.48 -23.04
CA TRP A 44 -2.54 -12.45 -22.76
C TRP A 44 -1.28 -11.82 -22.17
N GLU A 45 -0.77 -10.76 -22.80
CA GLU A 45 0.40 -10.02 -22.29
C GLU A 45 0.16 -9.51 -20.86
N ARG A 46 -1.02 -8.94 -20.58
CA ARG A 46 -1.38 -8.51 -19.22
C ARG A 46 -1.42 -9.67 -18.23
N THR A 47 -1.98 -10.81 -18.64
CA THR A 47 -2.03 -12.01 -17.80
C THR A 47 -0.62 -12.50 -17.46
N VAL A 48 0.29 -12.47 -18.44
CA VAL A 48 1.70 -12.80 -18.23
C VAL A 48 2.37 -11.78 -17.32
N GLU A 49 2.25 -10.48 -17.63
CA GLU A 49 2.81 -9.41 -16.81
C GLU A 49 2.26 -9.40 -15.37
N GLU A 50 0.98 -9.70 -15.21
CA GLU A 50 0.36 -9.83 -13.90
C GLU A 50 0.91 -11.04 -13.14
N SER A 51 1.07 -12.16 -13.84
CA SER A 51 1.69 -13.37 -13.28
C SER A 51 3.16 -13.12 -12.90
N GLU A 52 3.89 -12.37 -13.72
CA GLU A 52 5.26 -11.93 -13.40
C GLU A 52 5.30 -11.05 -12.14
N ARG A 53 4.43 -10.03 -12.09
CA ARG A 53 4.31 -9.18 -10.90
C ARG A 53 3.89 -9.95 -9.66
N ASN A 54 2.91 -10.84 -9.82
CA ASN A 54 2.44 -11.69 -8.73
C ASN A 54 3.54 -12.64 -8.24
N ALA A 55 4.32 -13.21 -9.16
CA ALA A 55 5.45 -14.07 -8.83
C ALA A 55 6.54 -13.30 -8.03
N ILE A 56 6.88 -12.07 -8.46
CA ILE A 56 7.81 -11.21 -7.71
C ILE A 56 7.21 -10.87 -6.34
N ASN A 57 5.98 -10.36 -6.31
CA ASN A 57 5.34 -9.92 -5.07
C ASN A 57 5.23 -11.07 -4.07
N LEU A 58 4.86 -12.26 -4.56
CA LEU A 58 4.80 -13.46 -3.74
C LEU A 58 6.18 -13.83 -3.22
N SER A 59 7.20 -13.87 -4.08
CA SER A 59 8.56 -14.22 -3.67
C SER A 59 9.14 -13.20 -2.68
N VAL A 60 8.92 -11.91 -2.89
CA VAL A 60 9.36 -10.85 -1.96
C VAL A 60 8.61 -10.91 -0.62
N SER A 61 7.30 -11.11 -0.67
CA SER A 61 6.48 -11.27 0.54
C SER A 61 6.94 -12.48 1.35
N GLN A 62 7.16 -13.61 0.68
CA GLN A 62 7.61 -14.83 1.33
C GLN A 62 9.08 -14.73 1.80
N ALA A 63 9.93 -14.02 1.06
CA ALA A 63 11.29 -13.73 1.50
C ALA A 63 11.31 -12.92 2.80
N ARG A 64 10.49 -11.88 2.90
CA ARG A 64 10.35 -11.09 4.13
C ARG A 64 9.82 -11.92 5.30
N GLN A 65 8.80 -12.73 5.05
CA GLN A 65 8.24 -13.61 6.08
C GLN A 65 9.27 -14.66 6.54
N ALA A 66 10.02 -15.23 5.61
CA ALA A 66 11.13 -16.12 5.95
C ALA A 66 12.22 -15.37 6.75
N GLU A 67 12.59 -14.16 6.32
CA GLU A 67 13.55 -13.30 7.02
C GLU A 67 13.10 -13.01 8.44
N ASP A 68 11.84 -12.63 8.66
CA ASP A 68 11.26 -12.39 9.98
C ASP A 68 11.31 -13.66 10.85
N THR A 69 11.01 -14.82 10.24
CA THR A 69 11.08 -16.11 10.95
C THR A 69 12.49 -16.41 11.45
N PHE A 70 13.50 -16.22 10.58
CA PHE A 70 14.90 -16.44 10.96
C PHE A 70 15.43 -15.34 11.89
N LEU A 71 14.97 -14.11 11.74
CA LEU A 71 15.30 -13.02 12.66
C LEU A 71 14.81 -13.31 14.09
N GLN A 72 13.60 -13.81 14.24
CA GLN A 72 13.09 -14.21 15.54
C GLN A 72 13.91 -15.36 16.16
N ALA A 73 14.33 -16.32 15.33
CA ALA A 73 15.24 -17.38 15.78
C ALA A 73 16.62 -16.81 16.19
N GLU A 74 17.16 -15.89 15.41
CA GLU A 74 18.41 -15.20 15.74
C GLU A 74 18.32 -14.41 17.03
N LEU A 75 17.24 -13.63 17.20
CA LEU A 75 17.04 -12.83 18.43
C LEU A 75 16.93 -13.72 19.65
N ALA A 76 16.21 -14.84 19.55
CA ALA A 76 16.14 -15.85 20.62
C ALA A 76 17.52 -16.41 20.96
N LEU A 77 18.33 -16.76 19.93
CA LEU A 77 19.69 -17.26 20.14
C LEU A 77 20.63 -16.21 20.75
N ARG A 78 20.51 -14.96 20.34
CA ARG A 78 21.30 -13.85 20.92
C ARG A 78 20.91 -13.58 22.36
N ASP A 79 19.62 -13.66 22.67
CA ASP A 79 19.12 -13.54 24.04
C ASP A 79 19.63 -14.71 24.90
N ILE A 80 19.51 -15.93 24.42
CA ILE A 80 20.08 -17.12 25.05
C ILE A 80 21.58 -16.94 25.34
N ARG A 81 22.37 -16.48 24.36
CA ARG A 81 23.81 -16.24 24.53
C ARG A 81 24.12 -15.23 25.63
N ARG A 82 23.28 -14.18 25.78
CA ARG A 82 23.45 -13.17 26.85
C ARG A 82 23.18 -13.72 28.24
N ASN A 83 22.30 -14.71 28.33
CA ASN A 83 21.88 -15.31 29.57
C ASN A 83 22.74 -16.54 29.96
N VAL A 84 23.69 -16.96 29.12
CA VAL A 84 24.69 -17.96 29.53
C VAL A 84 25.56 -17.34 30.61
N PRO A 85 25.81 -18.05 31.75
CA PRO A 85 26.64 -17.56 32.84
C PRO A 85 28.07 -17.21 32.44
N GLN A 86 28.77 -16.43 33.25
CA GLN A 86 30.19 -16.08 32.99
C GLN A 86 31.10 -17.31 33.00
N GLU A 87 30.74 -18.33 33.77
CA GLU A 87 31.41 -19.64 33.82
C GLU A 87 31.18 -20.46 32.56
N GLY A 88 30.47 -19.90 31.56
CA GLY A 88 30.16 -20.54 30.30
C GLY A 88 29.02 -21.56 30.38
N VAL A 89 28.97 -22.45 29.37
CA VAL A 89 27.95 -23.50 29.28
C VAL A 89 27.99 -24.47 30.46
N SER A 90 29.14 -24.67 31.06
CA SER A 90 29.31 -25.53 32.26
C SER A 90 28.59 -25.00 33.52
N GLY A 91 28.49 -23.66 33.64
CA GLY A 91 27.82 -22.99 34.76
C GLY A 91 26.28 -22.93 34.67
N ILE A 92 25.69 -23.47 33.63
CA ILE A 92 24.25 -23.43 33.43
C ILE A 92 23.51 -24.29 34.45
N ASP A 93 22.61 -23.66 35.24
CA ASP A 93 21.59 -24.36 36.02
C ASP A 93 20.53 -24.92 35.02
N VAL A 94 20.62 -26.23 34.78
CA VAL A 94 19.81 -26.93 33.78
C VAL A 94 18.30 -26.73 34.01
N THR A 95 17.87 -26.75 35.27
CA THR A 95 16.43 -26.66 35.60
C THR A 95 15.88 -25.26 35.25
N LYS A 96 16.56 -24.22 35.70
CA LYS A 96 16.17 -22.84 35.46
C LYS A 96 16.29 -22.50 34.00
N PHE A 97 17.34 -22.97 33.33
CA PHE A 97 17.59 -22.68 31.93
C PHE A 97 16.61 -23.40 30.98
N ASN A 98 16.23 -24.64 31.32
CA ASN A 98 15.18 -25.35 30.55
C ASN A 98 13.84 -24.59 30.63
N LEU A 99 13.47 -24.07 31.83
CA LEU A 99 12.26 -23.27 32.00
C LEU A 99 12.32 -22.00 31.11
N TYR A 100 13.44 -21.29 31.16
CA TYR A 100 13.69 -20.10 30.35
C TYR A 100 13.61 -20.41 28.85
N LEU A 101 14.23 -21.49 28.37
CA LEU A 101 14.12 -21.91 26.95
C LEU A 101 12.68 -22.27 26.57
N THR A 102 11.93 -22.88 27.51
CA THR A 102 10.53 -23.23 27.30
C THR A 102 9.66 -21.98 27.10
N GLU A 103 9.85 -20.99 27.98
CA GLU A 103 9.13 -19.71 27.87
C GLU A 103 9.39 -19.00 26.53
N ILE A 104 10.66 -18.96 26.09
CA ILE A 104 11.00 -18.37 24.78
C ILE A 104 10.30 -19.15 23.67
N LYS A 105 10.37 -20.46 23.70
CA LYS A 105 9.80 -21.34 22.67
C LYS A 105 8.27 -21.22 22.60
N GLU A 106 7.58 -21.08 23.73
CA GLU A 106 6.13 -20.89 23.77
C GLU A 106 5.67 -19.59 23.11
N ARG A 107 6.50 -18.54 23.18
CA ARG A 107 6.23 -17.27 22.50
C ARG A 107 6.52 -17.29 20.99
N LEU A 108 7.25 -18.31 20.52
CA LEU A 108 7.73 -18.43 19.15
C LEU A 108 7.23 -19.73 18.48
N PRO A 109 5.99 -19.76 18.00
CA PRO A 109 5.36 -20.98 17.47
C PRO A 109 6.06 -21.58 16.25
N GLN A 110 6.83 -20.80 15.52
CA GLN A 110 7.66 -21.22 14.39
C GLN A 110 8.85 -22.08 14.81
N LEU A 111 9.28 -21.97 16.06
CA LEU A 111 10.37 -22.79 16.56
C LEU A 111 9.86 -24.17 16.96
N HIS A 112 10.58 -25.18 16.53
CA HIS A 112 10.39 -26.57 16.99
C HIS A 112 10.96 -26.74 18.39
N GLY A 113 12.19 -26.26 18.62
CA GLY A 113 12.86 -26.32 19.91
C GLY A 113 14.09 -25.43 19.99
N LEU A 114 14.53 -25.22 21.24
CA LEU A 114 15.75 -24.51 21.59
C LEU A 114 16.65 -25.46 22.39
N PHE A 115 17.93 -25.42 22.10
CA PHE A 115 18.90 -26.33 22.70
C PHE A 115 20.22 -25.63 22.96
N ILE A 116 20.92 -26.07 23.99
CA ILE A 116 22.32 -25.70 24.23
C ILE A 116 23.15 -26.98 24.29
N TYR A 117 24.23 -26.95 23.57
CA TYR A 117 25.24 -28.00 23.54
C TYR A 117 26.55 -27.45 24.08
N ASP A 118 27.26 -28.28 24.86
CA ASP A 118 28.60 -27.96 25.34
C ASP A 118 29.68 -28.12 24.25
N SER A 119 30.93 -27.83 24.56
CA SER A 119 32.05 -27.93 23.63
C SER A 119 32.29 -29.35 23.08
N GLN A 120 31.77 -30.39 23.74
CA GLN A 120 31.81 -31.79 23.33
C GLN A 120 30.57 -32.20 22.52
N GLY A 121 29.60 -31.30 22.35
CA GLY A 121 28.34 -31.56 21.65
C GLY A 121 27.28 -32.23 22.49
N ASN A 122 27.47 -32.38 23.81
CA ASN A 122 26.46 -32.93 24.68
C ASN A 122 25.39 -31.86 24.98
N MET A 123 24.12 -32.29 24.97
CA MET A 123 23.00 -31.41 25.31
C MET A 123 23.04 -31.03 26.80
N LYS A 124 23.14 -29.74 27.07
CA LYS A 124 23.08 -29.17 28.43
C LYS A 124 21.69 -28.72 28.78
N SER A 125 20.99 -28.06 27.86
CA SER A 125 19.66 -27.53 28.13
C SER A 125 18.78 -27.66 26.90
N THR A 126 17.47 -27.78 27.10
CA THR A 126 16.48 -27.91 26.04
C THR A 126 15.15 -27.28 26.45
N SER A 127 14.40 -26.76 25.49
CA SER A 127 13.00 -26.31 25.68
C SER A 127 11.99 -27.46 25.73
N PHE A 128 12.42 -28.71 25.59
CA PHE A 128 11.55 -29.86 25.77
C PHE A 128 11.55 -30.31 27.23
N GLY A 129 10.36 -30.54 27.78
CA GLY A 129 10.23 -30.96 29.20
C GLY A 129 10.88 -32.33 29.50
N ARG A 130 11.25 -33.09 28.48
CA ARG A 130 11.94 -34.37 28.62
C ARG A 130 13.18 -34.40 27.73
N GLN A 131 14.31 -34.79 28.30
CA GLN A 131 15.52 -34.94 27.48
C GLN A 131 15.37 -36.07 26.44
N PRO A 132 15.78 -35.85 25.19
CA PRO A 132 15.80 -36.89 24.17
C PRO A 132 16.77 -38.02 24.53
N ALA A 133 16.54 -39.22 23.98
CA ALA A 133 17.43 -40.35 24.15
C ALA A 133 18.85 -40.13 23.60
N ILE A 134 18.96 -39.34 22.51
CA ILE A 134 20.25 -38.97 21.91
C ILE A 134 20.55 -37.51 22.29
N THR A 135 21.57 -37.31 23.12
CA THR A 135 21.90 -36.01 23.71
C THR A 135 23.16 -35.38 23.11
N ASN A 136 23.91 -36.11 22.26
CA ASN A 136 25.13 -35.57 21.64
C ASN A 136 24.94 -35.29 20.14
N ASN A 137 25.34 -34.11 19.72
CA ASN A 137 25.22 -33.61 18.33
C ASN A 137 26.57 -33.08 17.77
N ALA A 138 27.69 -33.56 18.28
CA ALA A 138 29.04 -33.15 17.83
C ALA A 138 29.31 -33.46 16.34
N ASP A 139 28.60 -34.45 15.78
CA ASP A 139 28.67 -34.87 14.38
C ASP A 139 27.78 -34.05 13.44
N ARG A 140 26.92 -33.21 13.98
CA ARG A 140 26.04 -32.37 13.15
C ARG A 140 26.80 -31.23 12.47
N GLU A 141 26.40 -30.93 11.24
CA GLU A 141 27.01 -29.90 10.38
C GLU A 141 27.13 -28.55 11.10
N TYR A 142 26.04 -28.04 11.69
CA TYR A 142 26.03 -26.77 12.42
C TYR A 142 27.00 -26.73 13.59
N PHE A 143 27.20 -27.86 14.30
CA PHE A 143 28.14 -27.96 15.41
C PHE A 143 29.58 -27.92 14.90
N ILE A 144 29.88 -28.71 13.85
CA ILE A 144 31.20 -28.73 13.19
C ILE A 144 31.53 -27.33 12.62
N TYR A 145 30.53 -26.65 12.03
CA TYR A 145 30.68 -25.29 11.53
C TYR A 145 31.19 -24.35 12.63
N HIS A 146 30.48 -24.25 13.75
CA HIS A 146 30.84 -23.34 14.84
C HIS A 146 32.11 -23.71 15.56
N ARG A 147 32.46 -24.98 15.63
CA ARG A 147 33.75 -25.43 16.18
C ARG A 147 34.93 -24.95 15.33
N LYS A 148 34.78 -24.90 14.01
CA LYS A 148 35.82 -24.48 13.06
C LYS A 148 35.84 -22.95 12.84
N ASN A 149 34.73 -22.28 12.94
CA ASN A 149 34.59 -20.86 12.61
C ASN A 149 34.35 -20.03 13.88
N GLY A 150 35.22 -19.08 14.15
CA GLY A 150 35.14 -18.18 15.32
C GLY A 150 34.19 -17.01 15.17
N HIS A 151 33.50 -16.88 14.04
CA HIS A 151 32.59 -15.76 13.80
C HIS A 151 31.33 -15.84 14.67
N GLY A 152 30.97 -14.71 15.31
CA GLY A 152 29.80 -14.60 16.18
C GLY A 152 28.45 -14.44 15.46
N SER A 153 28.39 -14.69 14.14
CA SER A 153 27.18 -14.70 13.33
C SER A 153 26.43 -16.02 13.46
N ILE A 154 25.13 -15.98 13.24
CA ILE A 154 24.34 -17.20 13.14
C ILE A 154 24.72 -17.98 11.89
N HIS A 155 24.50 -19.29 11.96
CA HIS A 155 24.58 -20.19 10.82
C HIS A 155 23.24 -20.90 10.61
N ILE A 156 22.75 -20.89 9.38
CA ILE A 156 21.54 -21.59 8.93
C ILE A 156 22.01 -22.81 8.15
N GLY A 157 21.80 -24.00 8.71
CA GLY A 157 22.19 -25.24 8.09
C GLY A 157 21.12 -25.82 7.16
N HIS A 158 21.48 -26.91 6.48
CA HIS A 158 20.55 -27.69 5.68
C HIS A 158 19.46 -28.35 6.54
N VAL A 159 18.37 -28.76 5.91
CA VAL A 159 17.29 -29.45 6.60
C VAL A 159 17.77 -30.79 7.13
N ILE A 160 17.47 -31.04 8.37
CA ILE A 160 17.80 -32.30 9.04
C ILE A 160 16.56 -32.88 9.73
N ARG A 161 16.59 -34.18 10.00
CA ARG A 161 15.63 -34.79 10.92
C ARG A 161 16.06 -34.56 12.36
N SER A 162 15.15 -34.03 13.15
CA SER A 162 15.34 -33.87 14.59
C SER A 162 15.57 -35.25 15.24
N ARG A 163 16.63 -35.37 16.03
CA ARG A 163 16.88 -36.58 16.84
C ARG A 163 15.88 -36.72 17.98
N SER A 164 15.28 -35.61 18.37
CA SER A 164 14.33 -35.56 19.49
C SER A 164 12.91 -35.99 19.09
N THR A 165 12.44 -35.64 17.89
CA THR A 165 11.05 -35.84 17.45
C THR A 165 10.91 -36.57 16.12
N GLY A 166 11.96 -36.61 15.31
CA GLY A 166 11.91 -37.13 13.93
C GLY A 166 11.43 -36.12 12.89
N ASP A 167 10.99 -34.92 13.32
CA ASP A 167 10.49 -33.87 12.43
C ASP A 167 11.60 -33.30 11.55
N LEU A 168 11.23 -32.80 10.37
CA LEU A 168 12.12 -32.04 9.51
C LEU A 168 12.23 -30.61 10.03
N ILE A 169 13.47 -30.19 10.25
CA ILE A 169 13.80 -28.89 10.85
C ILE A 169 14.94 -28.22 10.09
N ILE A 170 14.90 -26.90 10.05
CA ILE A 170 16.03 -26.06 9.64
C ILE A 170 16.78 -25.63 10.91
N PRO A 171 18.04 -26.05 11.08
CA PRO A 171 18.84 -25.62 12.23
C PRO A 171 19.34 -24.20 12.02
N VAL A 172 19.11 -23.35 13.00
CA VAL A 172 19.67 -22.01 13.14
C VAL A 172 20.54 -22.04 14.38
N SER A 173 21.80 -21.78 14.25
CA SER A 173 22.78 -22.00 15.32
C SER A 173 23.67 -20.79 15.55
N LEU A 174 24.13 -20.66 16.77
CA LEU A 174 25.01 -19.59 17.23
C LEU A 174 26.12 -20.17 18.11
N ARG A 175 27.34 -19.75 17.84
CA ARG A 175 28.50 -20.12 18.64
C ARG A 175 28.41 -19.48 20.03
N LEU A 176 28.67 -20.29 21.04
CA LEU A 176 28.92 -19.86 22.40
C LEU A 176 30.44 -19.90 22.66
N ASN A 177 30.92 -18.86 23.32
CA ASN A 177 32.32 -18.72 23.67
C ASN A 177 32.45 -18.62 25.19
N ASP A 178 33.55 -19.13 25.71
CA ASP A 178 33.98 -18.90 27.07
C ASP A 178 34.48 -17.45 27.28
N ALA A 179 34.84 -17.12 28.50
CA ALA A 179 35.34 -15.78 28.85
C ALA A 179 36.68 -15.42 28.15
N ALA A 180 37.41 -16.39 27.66
CA ALA A 180 38.67 -16.22 26.91
C ALA A 180 38.41 -16.13 25.39
N GLY A 181 37.17 -16.26 24.92
CA GLY A 181 36.78 -16.26 23.51
C GLY A 181 36.90 -17.63 22.82
N GLY A 182 37.27 -18.67 23.56
CA GLY A 182 37.34 -20.04 23.11
C GLY A 182 35.97 -20.64 22.81
N PHE A 183 35.94 -21.76 22.07
CA PHE A 183 34.71 -22.46 21.77
C PHE A 183 34.18 -23.19 22.99
N ASP A 184 33.02 -22.78 23.49
CA ASP A 184 32.39 -23.35 24.68
C ASP A 184 31.13 -24.17 24.34
N GLY A 185 30.59 -23.99 23.14
CA GLY A 185 29.44 -24.77 22.70
C GLY A 185 28.62 -24.08 21.62
N VAL A 186 27.38 -24.55 21.46
CA VAL A 186 26.44 -24.07 20.44
C VAL A 186 25.05 -23.88 21.03
N ALA A 187 24.47 -22.71 20.84
CA ALA A 187 23.04 -22.50 20.98
C ALA A 187 22.36 -22.80 19.65
N LEU A 188 21.29 -23.60 19.69
CA LEU A 188 20.57 -24.05 18.53
C LEU A 188 19.09 -23.72 18.68
N ALA A 189 18.54 -23.02 17.70
CA ALA A 189 17.10 -22.93 17.45
C ALA A 189 16.76 -23.78 16.22
N THR A 190 15.69 -24.51 16.27
CA THR A 190 15.23 -25.32 15.16
C THR A 190 13.91 -24.79 14.64
N VAL A 191 13.85 -24.44 13.35
CA VAL A 191 12.63 -23.93 12.70
C VAL A 191 11.91 -25.11 12.04
N LYS A 192 10.60 -25.23 12.29
CA LYS A 192 9.78 -26.31 11.70
C LYS A 192 9.60 -26.08 10.20
N ILE A 193 9.82 -27.11 9.40
CA ILE A 193 9.41 -27.10 7.98
C ILE A 193 7.88 -26.98 7.88
N ASP A 194 7.13 -27.63 8.76
CA ASP A 194 5.67 -27.56 8.79
C ASP A 194 5.13 -26.16 9.07
N TYR A 195 5.92 -25.27 9.70
CA TYR A 195 5.55 -23.88 9.84
C TYR A 195 5.43 -23.20 8.48
N PHE A 196 6.44 -23.37 7.63
CA PHE A 196 6.39 -22.88 6.25
C PHE A 196 5.28 -23.56 5.45
N ARG A 197 5.10 -24.88 5.62
CA ARG A 197 4.02 -25.64 4.96
C ARG A 197 2.66 -25.07 5.32
N HIS A 198 2.42 -24.81 6.60
CA HIS A 198 1.15 -24.26 7.08
C HIS A 198 0.93 -22.84 6.59
N PHE A 199 1.91 -21.99 6.72
CA PHE A 199 1.84 -20.59 6.30
C PHE A 199 1.66 -20.45 4.79
N TYR A 200 2.36 -21.24 4.00
CA TYR A 200 2.27 -21.17 2.54
C TYR A 200 1.01 -21.81 1.97
N ASN A 201 0.26 -22.56 2.75
CA ASN A 201 -1.05 -23.08 2.36
C ASN A 201 -2.13 -21.99 2.28
N TYR A 202 -1.93 -20.81 2.88
CA TYR A 202 -2.84 -19.67 2.72
C TYR A 202 -2.80 -19.07 1.31
N PHE A 203 -1.77 -19.35 0.53
CA PHE A 203 -1.68 -18.85 -0.85
C PHE A 203 -2.34 -19.86 -1.79
N GLU A 204 -3.30 -19.36 -2.56
CA GLU A 204 -3.95 -20.14 -3.62
C GLU A 204 -2.96 -20.32 -4.79
N LEU A 205 -2.23 -21.40 -4.77
CA LEU A 205 -1.36 -21.82 -5.86
C LEU A 205 -2.03 -22.95 -6.63
N GLY A 206 -1.93 -22.91 -7.94
CA GLY A 206 -2.35 -23.99 -8.81
C GLY A 206 -1.60 -25.29 -8.49
N SER A 207 -2.17 -26.43 -8.90
CA SER A 207 -1.62 -27.75 -8.59
C SER A 207 -0.18 -27.97 -9.12
N ARG A 208 0.25 -27.18 -10.10
CA ARG A 208 1.58 -27.25 -10.71
C ARG A 208 2.41 -25.99 -10.50
N ASP A 209 1.87 -25.01 -9.76
CA ASP A 209 2.65 -23.86 -9.33
C ASP A 209 3.67 -24.28 -8.27
N LEU A 210 4.72 -23.48 -8.12
CA LEU A 210 5.82 -23.81 -7.22
C LEU A 210 6.12 -22.63 -6.30
N LEU A 211 6.33 -22.95 -5.04
CA LEU A 211 6.91 -22.03 -4.07
C LEU A 211 8.04 -22.74 -3.34
N ALA A 212 9.24 -22.20 -3.37
CA ALA A 212 10.42 -22.81 -2.79
C ALA A 212 11.25 -21.82 -1.98
N ILE A 213 11.81 -22.32 -0.88
CA ILE A 213 12.89 -21.67 -0.12
C ILE A 213 14.15 -22.47 -0.40
N LEU A 214 15.19 -21.76 -0.83
CA LEU A 214 16.49 -22.34 -1.14
C LEU A 214 17.57 -21.61 -0.35
N SER A 215 18.65 -22.28 -0.07
CA SER A 215 19.86 -21.59 0.39
C SER A 215 20.63 -21.03 -0.80
N THR A 216 21.54 -20.08 -0.56
CA THR A 216 22.38 -19.49 -1.62
C THR A 216 23.37 -20.46 -2.23
N ASP A 217 23.61 -21.61 -1.61
CA ASP A 217 24.37 -22.73 -2.18
C ASP A 217 23.53 -23.62 -3.10
N ALA A 218 22.31 -23.17 -3.41
CA ALA A 218 21.33 -23.84 -4.28
C ALA A 218 20.66 -25.08 -3.70
N THR A 219 20.68 -25.28 -2.39
CA THR A 219 20.02 -26.40 -1.73
C THR A 219 18.58 -26.07 -1.41
N VAL A 220 17.65 -26.97 -1.72
CA VAL A 220 16.21 -26.82 -1.42
C VAL A 220 15.98 -27.04 0.08
N LEU A 221 15.47 -26.04 0.77
CA LEU A 221 15.05 -26.16 2.17
C LEU A 221 13.56 -26.52 2.27
N TYR A 222 12.75 -25.96 1.39
CA TYR A 222 11.32 -26.25 1.31
C TYR A 222 10.84 -26.05 -0.12
N ALA A 223 9.93 -26.88 -0.59
CA ALA A 223 9.25 -26.67 -1.87
C ALA A 223 7.82 -27.25 -1.83
N ARG A 224 6.86 -26.46 -2.30
CA ARG A 224 5.46 -26.84 -2.48
C ARG A 224 5.14 -26.83 -3.98
N PRO A 225 4.39 -27.76 -4.52
CA PRO A 225 3.56 -28.80 -3.85
C PRO A 225 4.27 -30.14 -3.62
N PHE A 226 5.59 -30.15 -3.61
CA PHE A 226 6.37 -31.39 -3.57
C PHE A 226 6.41 -32.04 -2.17
N ASN A 227 6.69 -33.33 -2.18
CA ASN A 227 6.95 -34.09 -0.96
C ASN A 227 8.36 -33.80 -0.42
N ASP A 228 8.67 -34.37 0.74
CA ASP A 228 9.94 -34.18 1.43
C ASP A 228 11.18 -34.74 0.66
N ASP A 229 10.98 -35.50 -0.41
CA ASP A 229 12.03 -36.09 -1.26
C ASP A 229 12.84 -35.04 -2.05
N VAL A 230 12.28 -33.83 -2.24
CA VAL A 230 12.99 -32.72 -2.89
C VAL A 230 13.84 -31.90 -1.93
N ILE A 231 13.63 -32.07 -0.62
CA ILE A 231 14.40 -31.38 0.41
C ILE A 231 15.87 -31.80 0.33
N ASN A 232 16.78 -30.84 0.51
CA ASN A 232 18.22 -30.98 0.36
C ASN A 232 18.71 -31.35 -1.06
N ARG A 233 17.81 -31.32 -2.08
CA ARG A 233 18.26 -31.42 -3.47
C ARG A 233 19.04 -30.17 -3.87
N ASN A 234 20.16 -30.36 -4.54
CA ASN A 234 20.95 -29.24 -5.05
C ASN A 234 20.49 -28.82 -6.46
N LEU A 235 20.23 -27.55 -6.65
CA LEU A 235 19.77 -26.93 -7.90
C LEU A 235 20.78 -25.94 -8.48
N SER A 236 22.07 -26.11 -8.23
CA SER A 236 23.14 -25.21 -8.68
C SER A 236 23.18 -25.02 -10.20
N ARG A 237 22.65 -25.99 -10.98
CA ARG A 237 22.54 -25.90 -12.44
C ARG A 237 21.27 -25.21 -12.92
N SER A 238 20.40 -24.79 -12.02
CA SER A 238 19.17 -24.06 -12.38
C SER A 238 19.49 -22.67 -12.90
N PRO A 239 18.76 -22.14 -13.91
CA PRO A 239 18.90 -20.76 -14.37
C PRO A 239 18.81 -19.72 -13.24
N LEU A 240 18.05 -19.99 -12.19
CA LEU A 240 18.00 -19.12 -11.01
C LEU A 240 19.40 -18.80 -10.47
N PHE A 241 20.25 -19.82 -10.30
CA PHE A 241 21.60 -19.66 -9.72
C PHE A 241 22.68 -19.35 -10.75
N THR A 242 22.50 -19.80 -12.00
CA THR A 242 23.53 -19.62 -13.04
C THR A 242 23.38 -18.32 -13.81
N GLN A 243 22.19 -17.70 -13.80
CA GLN A 243 21.89 -16.53 -14.62
C GLN A 243 21.25 -15.40 -13.80
N GLU A 244 20.15 -15.67 -13.11
CA GLU A 244 19.31 -14.62 -12.55
C GLU A 244 19.93 -13.99 -11.29
N LEU A 245 20.28 -14.79 -10.30
CA LEU A 245 20.90 -14.31 -9.04
C LEU A 245 22.32 -13.74 -9.20
N VAL A 246 22.93 -13.95 -10.36
CA VAL A 246 24.21 -13.31 -10.72
C VAL A 246 23.98 -11.86 -11.13
N ARG A 247 22.81 -11.55 -11.67
CA ARG A 247 22.47 -10.21 -12.21
C ARG A 247 21.77 -9.34 -11.19
N GLN A 248 20.88 -9.92 -10.40
CA GLN A 248 20.03 -9.17 -9.48
C GLN A 248 19.55 -10.04 -8.31
N ASP A 249 19.33 -9.42 -7.16
CA ASP A 249 18.86 -10.12 -5.97
C ASP A 249 17.36 -10.43 -5.97
N ARG A 250 16.59 -9.74 -6.83
CA ARG A 250 15.15 -9.96 -7.01
C ARG A 250 14.72 -9.66 -8.44
N GLY A 251 13.79 -10.43 -8.95
CA GLY A 251 13.29 -10.24 -10.30
C GLY A 251 12.35 -11.36 -10.71
N ASN A 252 12.05 -11.38 -12.01
CA ASN A 252 11.31 -12.45 -12.66
C ASN A 252 12.04 -12.94 -13.89
N ALA A 253 11.80 -14.19 -14.23
CA ALA A 253 12.16 -14.74 -15.53
C ALA A 253 11.42 -16.06 -15.77
N THR A 254 11.37 -16.49 -17.02
CA THR A 254 10.74 -17.75 -17.39
C THR A 254 11.80 -18.82 -17.62
N TRP A 255 11.74 -19.93 -16.87
CA TRP A 255 12.61 -21.09 -17.08
C TRP A 255 11.93 -22.40 -16.70
N ARG A 256 12.59 -23.51 -17.06
CA ARG A 256 12.16 -24.85 -16.64
C ARG A 256 12.73 -25.16 -15.27
N SER A 257 11.82 -25.48 -14.34
CA SER A 257 12.20 -25.83 -12.96
C SER A 257 13.21 -26.98 -12.91
N GLY A 258 14.22 -26.83 -12.08
CA GLY A 258 15.19 -27.87 -11.80
C GLY A 258 14.62 -29.05 -10.99
N ILE A 259 13.44 -28.89 -10.40
CA ILE A 259 12.77 -29.94 -9.60
C ILE A 259 12.03 -30.91 -10.49
N ASP A 260 11.15 -30.41 -11.38
CA ASP A 260 10.19 -31.22 -12.15
C ASP A 260 10.18 -30.95 -13.67
N ARG A 261 11.06 -30.10 -14.16
CA ARG A 261 11.20 -29.72 -15.57
C ARG A 261 10.01 -28.94 -16.16
N VAL A 262 9.05 -28.53 -15.35
CA VAL A 262 7.92 -27.70 -15.80
C VAL A 262 8.40 -26.28 -16.09
N GLU A 263 7.94 -25.71 -17.21
CA GLU A 263 8.20 -24.32 -17.56
C GLU A 263 7.28 -23.40 -16.75
N ARG A 264 7.88 -22.49 -15.99
CA ARG A 264 7.14 -21.54 -15.14
C ARG A 264 7.65 -20.13 -15.32
N ILE A 265 6.76 -19.18 -15.09
CA ILE A 265 7.09 -17.79 -14.84
C ILE A 265 7.47 -17.69 -13.36
N PHE A 266 8.74 -17.49 -13.10
CA PHE A 266 9.25 -17.38 -11.74
C PHE A 266 9.45 -15.93 -11.34
N GLY A 267 9.05 -15.61 -10.12
CA GLY A 267 9.59 -14.53 -9.34
C GLY A 267 10.61 -15.07 -8.34
N PHE A 268 11.62 -14.31 -8.02
CA PHE A 268 12.59 -14.67 -7.00
C PHE A 268 13.04 -13.46 -6.20
N ALA A 269 13.42 -13.71 -4.96
CA ALA A 269 13.99 -12.71 -4.07
C ALA A 269 15.02 -13.36 -3.14
N ARG A 270 16.23 -12.80 -3.10
CA ARG A 270 17.23 -13.11 -2.09
C ARG A 270 16.87 -12.37 -0.81
N LEU A 271 17.07 -12.99 0.33
CA LEU A 271 16.93 -12.34 1.62
C LEU A 271 18.14 -11.42 1.83
N ASP A 272 17.89 -10.26 2.42
CA ASP A 272 18.96 -9.28 2.64
C ASP A 272 19.91 -9.71 3.77
N ARG A 273 19.37 -10.41 4.75
CA ARG A 273 20.04 -10.71 6.01
C ARG A 273 20.61 -12.13 6.09
N TYR A 274 20.00 -13.05 5.38
CA TYR A 274 20.31 -14.47 5.46
C TYR A 274 20.64 -15.06 4.10
N PRO A 275 21.51 -16.10 4.05
CA PRO A 275 21.93 -16.71 2.79
C PRO A 275 20.80 -17.58 2.18
N LEU A 276 19.65 -17.00 1.97
CA LEU A 276 18.45 -17.68 1.48
C LEU A 276 17.86 -16.96 0.27
N VAL A 277 17.11 -17.71 -0.51
CA VAL A 277 16.40 -17.24 -1.70
C VAL A 277 15.01 -17.86 -1.69
N VAL A 278 13.99 -17.06 -1.97
CA VAL A 278 12.64 -17.54 -2.23
C VAL A 278 12.35 -17.45 -3.72
N ALA A 279 11.78 -18.49 -4.28
CA ALA A 279 11.31 -18.53 -5.66
C ALA A 279 9.85 -18.97 -5.70
N ALA A 280 9.00 -18.21 -6.38
CA ALA A 280 7.62 -18.53 -6.66
C ALA A 280 7.41 -18.65 -8.17
N GLY A 281 6.83 -19.75 -8.65
CA GLY A 281 6.67 -20.00 -10.08
C GLY A 281 5.26 -20.41 -10.44
N TYR A 282 4.67 -19.72 -11.41
CA TYR A 282 3.37 -20.05 -12.00
C TYR A 282 3.53 -20.89 -13.25
N ASP A 283 2.78 -21.99 -13.35
CA ASP A 283 2.80 -22.89 -14.51
C ASP A 283 2.32 -22.18 -15.77
N LYS A 284 3.25 -21.86 -16.68
CA LYS A 284 2.95 -21.12 -17.91
C LYS A 284 1.97 -21.82 -18.84
N PRO A 285 2.07 -23.14 -19.10
CA PRO A 285 1.04 -23.89 -19.80
C PRO A 285 -0.34 -23.86 -19.14
N ALA A 286 -0.41 -24.01 -17.81
CA ALA A 286 -1.68 -23.93 -17.09
C ALA A 286 -2.28 -22.52 -17.17
N LEU A 287 -1.45 -21.48 -17.06
CA LEU A 287 -1.85 -20.10 -17.23
C LEU A 287 -2.52 -19.86 -18.59
N TRP A 288 -1.93 -20.40 -19.67
CA TRP A 288 -2.54 -20.33 -21.00
C TRP A 288 -3.91 -20.99 -21.06
N HIS A 289 -4.05 -22.19 -20.49
CA HIS A 289 -5.32 -22.89 -20.49
C HIS A 289 -6.38 -22.18 -19.63
N THR A 290 -5.98 -21.61 -18.51
CA THR A 290 -6.87 -20.83 -17.65
C THR A 290 -7.31 -19.55 -18.37
N TRP A 291 -6.35 -18.79 -18.91
CA TRP A 291 -6.64 -17.60 -19.69
C TRP A 291 -7.56 -17.91 -20.89
N LEU A 292 -7.29 -18.98 -21.63
CA LEU A 292 -8.13 -19.37 -22.77
C LEU A 292 -9.54 -19.74 -22.32
N ARG A 293 -9.69 -20.45 -21.20
CA ARG A 293 -11.00 -20.81 -20.65
C ARG A 293 -11.76 -19.58 -20.18
N GLU A 294 -11.10 -18.68 -19.49
CA GLU A 294 -11.69 -17.42 -19.00
C GLU A 294 -12.02 -16.49 -20.17
N SER A 295 -11.18 -16.46 -21.19
CA SER A 295 -11.39 -15.63 -22.40
C SER A 295 -12.39 -16.27 -23.39
N LEU A 296 -12.71 -17.56 -23.27
CA LEU A 296 -13.63 -18.26 -24.17
C LEU A 296 -15.01 -17.60 -24.26
N PRO A 297 -15.66 -17.19 -23.15
CA PRO A 297 -16.92 -16.46 -23.21
C PRO A 297 -16.78 -15.14 -23.95
N ASP A 298 -15.69 -14.41 -23.75
CA ASP A 298 -15.42 -13.14 -24.42
C ASP A 298 -15.14 -13.34 -25.91
N ILE A 299 -14.42 -14.40 -26.27
CA ILE A 299 -14.16 -14.78 -27.67
C ILE A 299 -15.47 -15.14 -28.36
N VAL A 300 -16.32 -15.95 -27.74
CA VAL A 300 -17.64 -16.34 -28.28
C VAL A 300 -18.54 -15.13 -28.38
N LEU A 301 -18.58 -14.30 -27.35
CA LEU A 301 -19.35 -13.07 -27.32
C LEU A 301 -18.89 -12.10 -28.42
N ASN A 302 -17.57 -11.93 -28.60
CA ASN A 302 -17.01 -11.10 -29.65
C ASN A 302 -17.32 -11.67 -31.06
N ALA A 303 -17.25 -12.99 -31.22
CA ALA A 303 -17.61 -13.64 -32.48
C ALA A 303 -19.11 -13.46 -32.79
N MET A 304 -19.99 -13.61 -31.80
CA MET A 304 -21.42 -13.34 -31.94
C MET A 304 -21.71 -11.87 -32.25
N LEU A 305 -20.99 -10.97 -31.57
CA LEU A 305 -21.11 -9.52 -31.81
C LEU A 305 -20.63 -9.14 -33.24
N LEU A 306 -19.53 -9.74 -33.71
CA LEU A 306 -19.05 -9.53 -35.07
C LEU A 306 -20.06 -10.06 -36.10
N LEU A 307 -20.67 -11.22 -35.84
CA LEU A 307 -21.73 -11.76 -36.68
C LEU A 307 -23.00 -10.94 -36.59
N GLY A 308 -23.40 -10.52 -35.40
CA GLY A 308 -24.54 -9.63 -35.17
C GLY A 308 -24.33 -8.24 -35.80
N THR A 309 -23.11 -7.69 -35.70
CA THR A 309 -22.77 -6.43 -36.38
C THR A 309 -22.76 -6.57 -37.89
N LEU A 310 -22.36 -7.72 -38.41
CA LEU A 310 -22.47 -8.01 -39.85
C LEU A 310 -23.94 -8.03 -40.28
N ILE A 311 -24.78 -8.78 -39.58
CA ILE A 311 -26.22 -8.91 -39.88
C ILE A 311 -26.94 -7.58 -39.62
N MET A 312 -26.67 -6.94 -38.47
CA MET A 312 -27.28 -5.67 -38.12
C MET A 312 -26.75 -4.51 -38.95
N GLY A 313 -25.46 -4.53 -39.32
CA GLY A 313 -24.87 -3.55 -40.23
C GLY A 313 -25.55 -3.57 -41.61
N VAL A 314 -25.91 -4.77 -42.11
CA VAL A 314 -26.70 -4.91 -43.32
C VAL A 314 -28.13 -4.36 -43.14
N LEU A 315 -28.72 -4.52 -41.98
CA LEU A 315 -30.08 -4.07 -41.66
C LEU A 315 -30.15 -2.59 -41.25
N ILE A 316 -29.26 -2.14 -40.38
CA ILE A 316 -29.24 -0.77 -39.85
C ILE A 316 -28.69 0.21 -40.85
N PHE A 317 -27.81 -0.25 -41.76
CA PHE A 317 -27.27 0.61 -42.81
C PHE A 317 -28.34 1.29 -43.66
N ARG A 318 -29.53 0.69 -43.74
CA ARG A 318 -30.71 1.30 -44.42
C ARG A 318 -31.44 2.33 -43.58
N VAL A 319 -31.41 2.18 -42.26
CA VAL A 319 -32.25 3.00 -41.33
C VAL A 319 -31.46 4.18 -40.75
N VAL A 320 -30.17 3.92 -40.44
CA VAL A 320 -29.34 4.90 -39.71
C VAL A 320 -28.81 6.04 -40.57
N ARG A 321 -28.89 5.88 -41.91
CA ARG A 321 -28.34 6.90 -42.83
C ARG A 321 -29.00 8.30 -42.71
N VAL A 322 -30.19 8.35 -42.17
CA VAL A 322 -30.97 9.61 -42.08
C VAL A 322 -30.96 10.16 -40.65
N ASN A 323 -30.99 9.31 -39.62
CA ASN A 323 -31.26 9.79 -38.25
C ASN A 323 -30.05 9.89 -37.30
N VAL A 324 -28.90 9.27 -37.66
CA VAL A 324 -27.76 9.22 -36.69
C VAL A 324 -26.91 10.49 -36.75
N ARG A 325 -26.97 11.23 -37.85
CA ARG A 325 -26.14 12.45 -37.97
C ARG A 325 -26.55 13.54 -36.98
N ASP A 326 -27.84 13.68 -36.73
CA ASP A 326 -28.34 14.78 -35.88
C ASP A 326 -28.29 14.47 -34.37
N GLN A 327 -28.32 13.18 -34.01
CA GLN A 327 -28.29 12.81 -32.56
C GLN A 327 -26.88 12.77 -31.94
N THR A 328 -25.85 12.44 -32.73
CA THR A 328 -24.48 12.41 -32.25
C THR A 328 -23.94 13.82 -31.94
N GLU A 329 -24.37 14.81 -32.70
CA GLU A 329 -23.97 16.21 -32.52
C GLU A 329 -24.58 16.80 -31.24
N LEU A 330 -25.81 16.43 -30.94
CA LEU A 330 -26.53 16.88 -29.73
C LEU A 330 -25.99 16.29 -28.42
N THR A 331 -25.54 15.01 -28.43
CA THR A 331 -24.99 14.37 -27.23
C THR A 331 -23.59 14.86 -26.88
N THR A 332 -22.74 15.08 -27.91
CA THR A 332 -21.39 15.64 -27.68
C THR A 332 -21.48 17.07 -27.12
N LEU A 333 -22.39 17.90 -27.67
CA LEU A 333 -22.59 19.26 -27.15
C LEU A 333 -23.09 19.26 -25.70
N ARG A 334 -23.95 18.31 -25.36
CA ARG A 334 -24.49 18.20 -24.00
C ARG A 334 -23.44 17.77 -22.98
N ASP A 335 -22.58 16.82 -23.35
CA ASP A 335 -21.50 16.32 -22.47
C ASP A 335 -20.39 17.37 -22.28
N GLU A 336 -20.09 18.12 -23.36
CA GLU A 336 -19.16 19.24 -23.30
C GLU A 336 -19.69 20.39 -22.40
N LEU A 337 -20.97 20.72 -22.56
CA LEU A 337 -21.66 21.70 -21.70
C LEU A 337 -21.69 21.26 -20.22
N THR A 338 -21.90 19.97 -19.96
CA THR A 338 -21.94 19.44 -18.58
C THR A 338 -20.56 19.47 -17.92
N SER A 339 -19.53 19.06 -18.67
CA SER A 339 -18.13 19.10 -18.21
C SER A 339 -17.64 20.53 -17.96
N ILE A 340 -17.94 21.44 -18.87
CA ILE A 340 -17.61 22.87 -18.73
C ILE A 340 -18.33 23.47 -17.54
N ASN A 341 -19.62 23.13 -17.34
CA ASN A 341 -20.40 23.63 -16.21
C ASN A 341 -19.87 23.14 -14.85
N HIS A 342 -19.47 21.86 -14.79
CA HIS A 342 -18.87 21.32 -13.56
C HIS A 342 -17.50 21.95 -13.26
N THR A 343 -16.69 22.16 -14.29
CA THR A 343 -15.38 22.82 -14.15
C THR A 343 -15.52 24.28 -13.73
N LEU A 344 -16.47 24.99 -14.33
CA LEU A 344 -16.79 26.39 -13.95
C LEU A 344 -17.31 26.51 -12.52
N GLN A 345 -18.14 25.57 -12.08
CA GLN A 345 -18.63 25.55 -10.70
C GLN A 345 -17.50 25.30 -9.69
N THR A 346 -16.60 24.36 -9.98
CA THR A 346 -15.47 24.05 -9.09
C THR A 346 -14.48 25.21 -9.03
N MET A 347 -14.16 25.82 -10.18
CA MET A 347 -13.29 27.03 -10.22
C MET A 347 -13.93 28.25 -9.56
N ALA A 348 -15.24 28.35 -9.57
CA ALA A 348 -15.97 29.45 -8.97
C ALA A 348 -16.06 29.38 -7.43
N LEU A 349 -15.80 28.23 -6.83
CA LEU A 349 -15.99 27.97 -5.39
C LEU A 349 -14.70 27.76 -4.62
N ALA A 350 -13.59 27.45 -5.29
CA ALA A 350 -12.27 27.32 -4.67
C ALA A 350 -11.45 28.62 -4.81
N ASP A 351 -10.57 28.88 -3.86
CA ASP A 351 -9.54 29.92 -3.94
C ASP A 351 -8.37 29.41 -4.79
N GLY A 352 -8.05 30.11 -5.85
CA GLY A 352 -7.02 29.71 -6.81
C GLY A 352 -5.59 29.65 -6.26
N LEU A 353 -5.31 30.27 -5.11
CA LEU A 353 -3.99 30.29 -4.50
C LEU A 353 -3.81 29.16 -3.48
N THR A 354 -4.81 28.95 -2.62
CA THR A 354 -4.72 28.05 -1.47
C THR A 354 -5.45 26.72 -1.68
N GLY A 355 -6.32 26.63 -2.70
CA GLY A 355 -7.17 25.47 -2.94
C GLY A 355 -8.30 25.29 -1.93
N LEU A 356 -8.40 26.14 -0.92
CA LEU A 356 -9.49 26.16 0.05
C LEU A 356 -10.78 26.70 -0.58
N ALA A 357 -11.90 26.59 0.12
CA ALA A 357 -13.12 27.28 -0.27
C ALA A 357 -12.85 28.79 -0.40
N ASN A 358 -13.37 29.41 -1.45
CA ASN A 358 -13.31 30.85 -1.57
C ASN A 358 -14.46 31.54 -0.78
N ARG A 359 -14.45 32.86 -0.73
CA ARG A 359 -15.46 33.65 -0.03
C ARG A 359 -16.89 33.31 -0.48
N ARG A 360 -17.09 33.06 -1.78
CA ARG A 360 -18.40 32.71 -2.31
C ARG A 360 -18.90 31.37 -1.76
N GLN A 361 -18.05 30.37 -1.72
CA GLN A 361 -18.38 29.08 -1.11
C GLN A 361 -18.60 29.20 0.39
N PHE A 362 -17.80 30.00 1.06
CA PHE A 362 -17.99 30.32 2.48
C PHE A 362 -19.40 30.91 2.75
N ASP A 363 -19.81 31.92 1.98
CA ASP A 363 -21.10 32.57 2.18
C ASP A 363 -22.27 31.60 1.92
N LEU A 364 -22.18 30.79 0.87
CA LEU A 364 -23.18 29.75 0.58
C LEU A 364 -23.26 28.71 1.70
N PHE A 365 -22.13 28.20 2.14
CA PHE A 365 -22.04 27.17 3.17
C PHE A 365 -22.51 27.70 4.54
N LEU A 366 -22.11 28.91 4.89
CA LEU A 366 -22.55 29.55 6.13
C LEU A 366 -24.07 29.72 6.16
N SER A 367 -24.64 30.23 5.07
CA SER A 367 -26.11 30.42 4.96
C SER A 367 -26.84 29.08 5.07
N GLN A 368 -26.35 28.04 4.42
CA GLN A 368 -26.92 26.68 4.50
C GLN A 368 -26.80 26.10 5.92
N SER A 369 -25.64 26.28 6.56
CA SER A 369 -25.36 25.81 7.92
C SER A 369 -26.31 26.47 8.95
N LEU A 370 -26.48 27.80 8.87
CA LEU A 370 -27.36 28.56 9.74
C LEU A 370 -28.82 28.13 9.55
N ARG A 371 -29.26 27.94 8.31
CA ARG A 371 -30.60 27.46 7.99
C ARG A 371 -30.85 26.06 8.54
N THR A 372 -29.90 25.16 8.43
CA THR A 372 -30.04 23.80 8.99
C THR A 372 -30.05 23.83 10.51
N ALA A 373 -29.17 24.66 11.10
CA ALA A 373 -29.04 24.80 12.54
C ALA A 373 -30.28 25.44 13.18
N SER A 374 -30.94 26.40 12.54
CA SER A 374 -32.19 26.99 13.04
C SER A 374 -33.33 25.98 13.12
N LEU A 375 -33.36 24.97 12.22
CA LEU A 375 -34.36 23.90 12.25
C LEU A 375 -34.05 22.84 13.33
N THR A 376 -32.80 22.67 13.67
CA THR A 376 -32.36 21.62 14.61
C THR A 376 -32.08 22.14 16.02
N GLY A 377 -32.09 23.46 16.22
CA GLY A 377 -31.75 24.10 17.50
C GLY A 377 -30.28 23.93 17.90
N LYS A 378 -29.41 23.65 16.95
CA LYS A 378 -28.00 23.38 17.22
C LYS A 378 -27.12 24.62 16.97
N PRO A 379 -25.99 24.77 17.70
CA PRO A 379 -25.14 25.91 17.53
C PRO A 379 -24.36 25.83 16.19
N VAL A 380 -24.04 27.01 15.64
CA VAL A 380 -23.07 27.20 14.57
C VAL A 380 -21.98 28.11 15.10
N SER A 381 -20.75 27.70 14.91
CA SER A 381 -19.59 28.48 15.27
C SER A 381 -18.85 28.95 14.03
N LEU A 382 -18.30 30.13 14.13
CA LEU A 382 -17.42 30.72 13.13
C LEU A 382 -16.11 31.12 13.79
N ILE A 383 -15.01 30.74 13.15
CA ILE A 383 -13.69 31.21 13.51
C ILE A 383 -13.18 32.06 12.35
N MET A 384 -12.91 33.33 12.62
CA MET A 384 -12.18 34.20 11.70
C MET A 384 -10.70 34.22 12.10
N LEU A 385 -9.83 34.09 11.10
CA LEU A 385 -8.40 33.98 11.28
C LEU A 385 -7.71 34.99 10.39
N ASP A 386 -6.64 35.57 10.87
CA ASP A 386 -5.86 36.58 10.13
C ASP A 386 -4.38 36.39 10.41
N ILE A 387 -3.55 36.45 9.35
CA ILE A 387 -2.10 36.29 9.50
C ILE A 387 -1.50 37.54 10.11
N ASP A 388 -0.88 37.37 11.26
CA ASP A 388 -0.30 38.47 12.03
C ASP A 388 0.81 39.17 11.25
N TYR A 389 0.67 40.47 11.12
CA TYR A 389 1.64 41.35 10.44
C TYR A 389 1.94 40.93 8.99
N PHE A 390 1.00 40.35 8.27
CA PHE A 390 1.20 39.85 6.91
C PHE A 390 1.65 40.90 5.93
N LYS A 391 1.15 42.14 6.06
CA LYS A 391 1.65 43.26 5.27
C LYS A 391 3.17 43.46 5.46
N ARG A 392 3.66 43.43 6.70
CA ARG A 392 5.10 43.52 6.98
C ARG A 392 5.88 42.32 6.44
N TYR A 393 5.27 41.16 6.43
CA TYR A 393 5.84 39.98 5.80
C TYR A 393 6.04 40.23 4.30
N ASN A 394 5.00 40.69 3.62
CA ASN A 394 5.08 41.04 2.19
C ASN A 394 6.10 42.15 1.90
N ASP A 395 6.13 43.17 2.74
CA ASP A 395 7.09 44.28 2.59
C ASP A 395 8.55 43.79 2.75
N ALA A 396 8.79 42.79 3.62
CA ALA A 396 10.11 42.25 3.91
C ALA A 396 10.58 41.15 2.94
N TYR A 397 9.66 40.33 2.43
CA TYR A 397 10.01 39.14 1.66
C TYR A 397 9.45 39.13 0.22
N GLY A 398 8.61 40.11 -0.12
CA GLY A 398 7.95 40.24 -1.41
C GLY A 398 6.66 39.42 -1.53
N HIS A 399 5.82 39.78 -2.47
CA HIS A 399 4.50 39.14 -2.67
C HIS A 399 4.55 37.66 -3.02
N VAL A 400 5.59 37.20 -3.74
CA VAL A 400 5.75 35.76 -4.05
C VAL A 400 5.97 34.95 -2.78
N ALA A 401 6.73 35.45 -1.83
CA ALA A 401 6.89 34.82 -0.51
C ALA A 401 5.58 34.89 0.29
N GLY A 402 4.83 35.97 0.18
CA GLY A 402 3.50 36.12 0.76
C GLY A 402 2.51 35.06 0.21
N ASP A 403 2.49 34.86 -1.09
CA ASP A 403 1.67 33.82 -1.70
C ASP A 403 2.05 32.41 -1.22
N ASN A 404 3.35 32.15 -1.07
CA ASN A 404 3.82 30.88 -0.48
C ASN A 404 3.45 30.75 1.00
N CYS A 405 3.49 31.84 1.76
CA CYS A 405 3.01 31.89 3.13
C CYS A 405 1.51 31.54 3.20
N LEU A 406 0.69 32.15 2.36
CA LEU A 406 -0.74 31.88 2.29
C LEU A 406 -1.04 30.42 1.94
N ARG A 407 -0.28 29.80 1.00
CA ARG A 407 -0.42 28.36 0.69
C ARG A 407 -0.07 27.49 1.90
N GLN A 408 1.05 27.74 2.56
CA GLN A 408 1.47 26.97 3.72
C GLN A 408 0.51 27.11 4.90
N VAL A 409 -0.03 28.30 5.14
CA VAL A 409 -1.07 28.52 6.15
C VAL A 409 -2.33 27.76 5.77
N GLY A 410 -2.77 27.84 4.50
CA GLY A 410 -3.90 27.08 4.01
C GLY A 410 -3.73 25.56 4.17
N GLU A 411 -2.56 25.03 3.83
CA GLU A 411 -2.22 23.62 4.03
C GLU A 411 -2.20 23.20 5.51
N ALA A 412 -1.70 24.06 6.39
CA ALA A 412 -1.70 23.80 7.83
C ALA A 412 -3.12 23.76 8.39
N LEU A 413 -3.96 24.69 7.97
CA LEU A 413 -5.38 24.69 8.35
C LEU A 413 -6.12 23.46 7.79
N GLN A 414 -5.82 23.03 6.57
CA GLN A 414 -6.42 21.86 5.95
C GLN A 414 -6.05 20.54 6.67
N LYS A 415 -4.89 20.51 7.32
CA LYS A 415 -4.44 19.36 8.15
C LYS A 415 -5.09 19.29 9.52
N LEU A 416 -5.87 20.30 9.92
CA LEU A 416 -6.68 20.21 11.12
C LEU A 416 -7.66 19.04 10.99
N ASN A 417 -7.80 18.27 12.05
CA ASN A 417 -8.69 17.11 12.06
C ASN A 417 -10.16 17.57 12.23
N LEU A 418 -10.66 18.28 11.21
CA LEU A 418 -12.03 18.76 11.14
C LEU A 418 -12.95 17.68 10.62
N ARG A 419 -14.24 17.82 10.91
CA ARG A 419 -15.29 16.92 10.41
C ARG A 419 -15.56 17.21 8.93
N GLN A 420 -16.07 16.25 8.22
CA GLN A 420 -16.49 16.42 6.82
C GLN A 420 -17.62 17.48 6.67
N SER A 421 -18.30 17.78 7.76
CA SER A 421 -19.35 18.80 7.86
C SER A 421 -18.80 20.22 8.08
N ASP A 422 -17.52 20.42 8.24
CA ASP A 422 -16.90 21.70 8.53
C ASP A 422 -16.28 22.28 7.26
N LEU A 423 -16.16 23.59 7.17
CA LEU A 423 -15.58 24.26 6.01
C LEU A 423 -14.45 25.15 6.42
N ILE A 424 -13.33 25.03 5.73
CA ILE A 424 -12.22 26.00 5.77
C ILE A 424 -12.25 26.80 4.48
N ALA A 425 -12.19 28.11 4.61
CA ALA A 425 -12.18 29.02 3.48
C ALA A 425 -11.08 30.07 3.62
N ARG A 426 -10.58 30.51 2.49
CA ARG A 426 -9.88 31.79 2.42
C ARG A 426 -10.91 32.89 2.19
N TYR A 427 -11.13 33.70 3.23
CA TYR A 427 -12.18 34.71 3.23
C TYR A 427 -11.79 35.94 2.38
N GLY A 428 -10.51 36.30 2.39
CA GLY A 428 -9.97 37.37 1.53
C GLY A 428 -8.56 37.77 1.97
N GLY A 429 -7.71 38.15 1.04
CA GLY A 429 -6.36 38.60 1.36
C GLY A 429 -5.58 37.63 2.23
N GLU A 430 -5.31 38.02 3.46
CA GLU A 430 -4.65 37.27 4.52
C GLU A 430 -5.63 36.61 5.53
N GLU A 431 -6.93 36.73 5.28
CA GLU A 431 -7.98 36.26 6.18
C GLU A 431 -8.48 34.85 5.75
N PHE A 432 -8.62 34.00 6.74
CA PHE A 432 -9.21 32.68 6.62
C PHE A 432 -10.43 32.57 7.53
N ALA A 433 -11.32 31.64 7.23
CA ALA A 433 -12.49 31.38 8.04
C ALA A 433 -12.74 29.89 8.16
N ILE A 434 -13.20 29.44 9.33
CA ILE A 434 -13.65 28.08 9.56
C ILE A 434 -15.10 28.13 10.04
N VAL A 435 -15.99 27.47 9.30
CA VAL A 435 -17.40 27.32 9.68
C VAL A 435 -17.59 25.94 10.28
N LEU A 436 -18.14 25.89 11.47
CA LEU A 436 -18.30 24.69 12.28
C LEU A 436 -19.79 24.49 12.63
N PRO A 437 -20.55 23.77 11.80
CA PRO A 437 -21.93 23.42 12.13
C PRO A 437 -21.99 22.46 13.32
N ASN A 438 -23.03 22.57 14.13
CA ASN A 438 -23.27 21.71 15.29
C ASN A 438 -22.06 21.64 16.24
N THR A 439 -21.43 22.79 16.46
CA THR A 439 -20.25 22.95 17.30
C THR A 439 -20.50 24.08 18.26
N ASP A 440 -20.35 23.82 19.54
CA ASP A 440 -20.53 24.82 20.58
C ASP A 440 -19.30 25.73 20.72
N ARG A 441 -19.44 26.67 21.61
CA ARG A 441 -18.46 27.71 21.88
C ARG A 441 -17.09 27.14 22.32
N GLU A 442 -17.10 26.16 23.23
CA GLU A 442 -15.87 25.62 23.82
C GLU A 442 -15.12 24.75 22.82
N ALA A 443 -15.85 23.89 22.09
CA ALA A 443 -15.27 23.08 21.05
C ALA A 443 -14.72 23.93 19.88
N ALA A 444 -15.41 24.98 19.50
CA ALA A 444 -14.93 25.91 18.47
C ALA A 444 -13.68 26.68 18.93
N PHE A 445 -13.61 27.06 20.20
CA PHE A 445 -12.44 27.71 20.76
C PHE A 445 -11.23 26.78 20.76
N THR A 446 -11.42 25.52 21.12
CA THR A 446 -10.36 24.49 21.02
C THR A 446 -9.84 24.35 19.59
N ILE A 447 -10.72 24.37 18.60
CA ILE A 447 -10.32 24.33 17.18
C ILE A 447 -9.56 25.62 16.79
N ALA A 448 -9.97 26.76 17.30
CA ALA A 448 -9.28 28.02 17.07
C ALA A 448 -7.85 28.00 17.66
N GLU A 449 -7.66 27.46 18.86
CA GLU A 449 -6.35 27.29 19.47
C GLU A 449 -5.48 26.30 18.68
N LEU A 450 -6.07 25.17 18.22
CA LEU A 450 -5.38 24.22 17.36
C LEU A 450 -4.96 24.86 16.03
N ALA A 451 -5.79 25.72 15.44
CA ALA A 451 -5.43 26.44 14.22
C ALA A 451 -4.24 27.39 14.44
N VAL A 452 -4.24 28.14 15.54
CA VAL A 452 -3.12 29.00 15.91
C VAL A 452 -1.84 28.18 16.12
N ALA A 453 -1.95 27.08 16.87
CA ALA A 453 -0.82 26.18 17.11
C ALA A 453 -0.30 25.52 15.82
N ALA A 454 -1.18 25.11 14.93
CA ALA A 454 -0.83 24.48 13.66
C ALA A 454 -0.05 25.44 12.75
N VAL A 455 -0.49 26.69 12.65
CA VAL A 455 0.22 27.70 11.86
C VAL A 455 1.57 28.06 12.50
N ARG A 456 1.62 28.22 13.81
CA ARG A 456 2.90 28.43 14.52
C ARG A 456 3.87 27.27 14.32
N ALA A 457 3.36 26.05 14.25
CA ALA A 457 4.18 24.84 14.06
C ALA A 457 4.83 24.75 12.67
N ILE A 458 4.37 25.51 11.67
CA ILE A 458 5.04 25.61 10.36
C ILE A 458 6.46 26.19 10.52
N GLN A 459 6.70 27.01 11.57
CA GLN A 459 7.97 27.67 11.85
C GLN A 459 8.48 28.52 10.67
N LEU A 460 7.57 29.10 9.87
CA LEU A 460 7.91 29.95 8.73
C LEU A 460 8.52 31.27 9.23
N PRO A 461 9.77 31.62 8.88
CA PRO A 461 10.44 32.78 9.43
C PRO A 461 9.73 34.08 9.08
N HIS A 462 9.52 34.96 10.06
CA HIS A 462 8.96 36.30 9.89
C HIS A 462 9.79 37.34 10.69
N LYS A 463 10.86 37.88 10.09
CA LYS A 463 11.83 38.77 10.74
C LYS A 463 11.18 40.05 11.31
N GLU A 464 10.20 40.57 10.61
CA GLU A 464 9.48 41.81 10.96
C GLU A 464 8.23 41.55 11.84
N SER A 465 8.04 40.32 12.31
CA SER A 465 6.96 40.03 13.26
C SER A 465 7.22 40.78 14.58
N LEU A 466 6.19 41.41 15.09
CA LEU A 466 6.18 42.05 16.43
C LEU A 466 5.54 41.13 17.49
N THR A 467 5.15 39.92 17.12
CA THR A 467 4.81 38.89 18.11
C THR A 467 6.09 38.42 18.80
N GLY A 468 6.03 37.87 19.98
CA GLY A 468 7.22 37.39 20.71
C GLY A 468 8.01 36.27 19.97
N THR A 469 7.46 35.75 18.90
CA THR A 469 8.04 34.72 18.02
C THR A 469 8.46 35.37 16.69
N LYS A 470 9.60 34.96 16.13
CA LYS A 470 10.07 35.44 14.81
C LYS A 470 9.59 34.56 13.67
N VAL A 471 8.41 34.00 13.80
CA VAL A 471 7.75 33.15 12.81
C VAL A 471 6.37 33.71 12.46
N VAL A 472 5.82 33.22 11.35
CA VAL A 472 4.44 33.52 10.95
C VAL A 472 3.49 32.91 11.98
N THR A 473 2.60 33.76 12.47
CA THR A 473 1.53 33.41 13.39
C THR A 473 0.19 33.88 12.86
N ILE A 474 -0.89 33.42 13.43
CA ILE A 474 -2.24 33.90 13.16
C ILE A 474 -2.92 34.31 14.45
N SER A 475 -3.78 35.30 14.35
CA SER A 475 -4.80 35.58 15.36
C SER A 475 -6.11 34.93 14.96
N ALA A 476 -6.84 34.40 15.92
CA ALA A 476 -8.13 33.75 15.70
C ALA A 476 -9.22 34.37 16.59
N GLY A 477 -10.33 34.68 16.01
CA GLY A 477 -11.52 35.12 16.73
C GLY A 477 -12.65 34.12 16.53
N CYS A 478 -13.22 33.64 17.63
CA CYS A 478 -14.27 32.65 17.62
C CYS A 478 -15.58 33.20 18.21
N TYR A 479 -16.67 32.93 17.54
CA TYR A 479 -18.01 33.21 18.04
C TYR A 479 -18.97 32.09 17.70
N SER A 480 -19.93 31.86 18.59
CA SER A 480 -20.92 30.79 18.45
C SER A 480 -22.29 31.35 18.76
N LEU A 481 -23.29 30.93 17.98
CA LEU A 481 -24.66 31.21 18.27
C LEU A 481 -25.56 30.03 17.90
N VAL A 482 -26.73 29.99 18.51
CA VAL A 482 -27.82 29.13 18.06
C VAL A 482 -28.73 29.97 17.17
N PRO A 483 -28.78 29.68 15.84
CA PRO A 483 -29.52 30.52 14.90
C PRO A 483 -31.02 30.51 15.21
N ARG A 484 -31.65 31.68 15.05
CA ARG A 484 -33.09 31.85 15.22
C ARG A 484 -33.87 31.83 13.90
N GLY A 485 -33.12 31.71 12.77
CA GLY A 485 -33.71 31.66 11.42
C GLY A 485 -33.95 33.03 10.80
N GLY A 486 -33.36 34.07 11.36
CA GLY A 486 -33.42 35.45 10.81
C GLY A 486 -32.25 35.75 9.88
N ASP A 487 -32.43 36.73 9.00
CA ASP A 487 -31.36 37.20 8.09
C ASP A 487 -30.16 37.80 8.83
N ASP A 488 -30.33 38.16 10.10
CA ASP A 488 -29.31 38.76 10.95
C ASP A 488 -28.37 37.73 11.57
N ASP A 489 -28.70 36.44 11.60
CA ASP A 489 -27.86 35.40 12.22
C ASP A 489 -26.45 35.35 11.59
N ALA A 490 -26.36 35.42 10.27
CA ALA A 490 -25.09 35.43 9.56
C ALA A 490 -24.24 36.66 9.86
N ARG A 491 -24.88 37.81 9.96
CA ARG A 491 -24.23 39.08 10.30
C ARG A 491 -23.73 39.04 11.73
N THR A 492 -24.56 38.64 12.67
CA THR A 492 -24.21 38.53 14.09
C THR A 492 -23.04 37.57 14.30
N LEU A 493 -23.06 36.42 13.60
CA LEU A 493 -21.99 35.44 13.70
C LEU A 493 -20.65 35.99 13.17
N LYS A 494 -20.67 36.70 12.03
CA LYS A 494 -19.49 37.34 11.46
C LYS A 494 -18.97 38.47 12.35
N GLU A 495 -19.83 39.38 12.77
CA GLU A 495 -19.48 40.50 13.66
C GLU A 495 -18.91 40.03 15.00
N GLY A 496 -19.48 38.97 15.58
CA GLY A 496 -18.98 38.38 16.81
C GLY A 496 -17.61 37.75 16.66
N ALA A 497 -17.36 37.01 15.57
CA ALA A 497 -16.07 36.43 15.28
C ALA A 497 -15.01 37.49 14.95
N ASP A 498 -15.37 38.54 14.21
CA ASP A 498 -14.49 39.66 13.89
C ASP A 498 -14.13 40.45 15.15
N ALA A 499 -15.06 40.73 16.05
CA ALA A 499 -14.80 41.38 17.33
C ALA A 499 -13.84 40.56 18.21
N ALA A 500 -13.99 39.25 18.22
CA ALA A 500 -13.08 38.33 18.89
C ALA A 500 -11.69 38.34 18.24
N LEU A 501 -11.61 38.33 16.91
CA LEU A 501 -10.35 38.44 16.18
C LEU A 501 -9.64 39.76 16.45
N TYR A 502 -10.39 40.86 16.47
CA TYR A 502 -9.82 42.14 16.86
C TYR A 502 -9.26 42.12 18.29
N SER A 503 -9.99 41.53 19.23
CA SER A 503 -9.51 41.33 20.61
C SER A 503 -8.24 40.49 20.68
N ALA A 504 -8.15 39.41 19.87
CA ALA A 504 -6.92 38.61 19.76
C ALA A 504 -5.73 39.45 19.29
N LYS A 505 -5.95 40.30 18.27
CA LYS A 505 -4.92 41.21 17.74
C LYS A 505 -4.48 42.25 18.77
N MET A 506 -5.42 42.79 19.54
CA MET A 506 -5.12 43.80 20.61
C MET A 506 -4.44 43.15 21.83
N ALA A 507 -4.76 41.91 22.15
CA ALA A 507 -4.15 41.19 23.27
C ALA A 507 -2.72 40.70 23.02
N GLY A 508 -2.11 41.06 21.89
CA GLY A 508 -0.72 40.73 21.56
C GLY A 508 -0.56 39.72 20.44
N ARG A 509 -1.63 39.37 19.74
CA ARG A 509 -1.63 38.44 18.59
C ARG A 509 -1.25 37.00 18.96
N ASP A 510 -1.04 36.12 17.96
CA ASP A 510 -0.62 34.74 18.12
C ASP A 510 -1.46 33.96 19.13
N ARG A 511 -2.78 34.13 19.07
CA ARG A 511 -3.75 33.54 20.00
C ARG A 511 -5.14 33.45 19.43
N ALA A 512 -5.91 32.60 20.04
CA ALA A 512 -7.36 32.57 19.87
C ALA A 512 -8.04 33.39 20.96
N VAL A 513 -9.13 34.06 20.62
CA VAL A 513 -10.03 34.74 21.55
C VAL A 513 -11.46 34.36 21.18
N ILE A 514 -12.26 34.21 22.21
CA ILE A 514 -13.70 33.95 22.07
C ILE A 514 -14.48 35.19 22.52
N SER A 515 -15.45 35.59 21.73
CA SER A 515 -16.29 36.73 22.08
C SER A 515 -17.35 36.36 23.12
N ASP A 516 -17.49 37.23 24.12
CA ASP A 516 -18.51 37.14 25.18
C ASP A 516 -19.74 38.04 24.91
N ILE A 517 -19.90 38.54 23.69
CA ILE A 517 -21.01 39.46 23.39
C ILE A 517 -22.33 38.70 23.51
N HIS A 518 -22.88 38.72 24.71
CA HIS A 518 -24.32 38.54 24.92
C HIS A 518 -25.03 39.87 24.63
N LYS A 519 -25.66 39.99 23.47
CA LYS A 519 -26.72 40.97 23.26
C LYS A 519 -28.04 40.27 23.04
#